data_6a62e63414482f8e694c377dede820e6
#
_entry.id   6a62e63414482f8e694c377dede820e6
#
_cell.length_a   1.000
_cell.length_b   1.000
_cell.length_c   1.000
_cell.angle_alpha   90.00
_cell.angle_beta   90.00
_cell.angle_gamma   90.00
#
_symmetry.space_group_name_H-M   'P 1'
#
loop_
_entity.id
_entity.type
_entity.pdbx_description
1 polymer ?
#
loop_
_entity_poly.entity_id
_entity_poly.type
_entity_poly.pdbx_seq_one_letter_code
_entity_poly.pdbx_strand_id
1 'polypeptide(L)'
;MSDLLITHVDVLTDEGVLKNHAIEINNGYITAILNDSEAEKVKDSAKEVLDGKGQLATPGLVNTHTHIAMGLFRNYADDLELMEWLETAIWPTEAKLNDDYVRYGTQLGIAEMLRTGTTTFSDMYFFMNTTAEVVKETGIRSVLSRGLAGVSPTADQALVENADLFRTWNGFDNDRIKVLLGPHAPYTCPDDYMEKVIALSHELNCGIHMHLSETKGEVENVMKATGKTPIAHMHELGLFWNTTLAAHCVHVTDEDMAIMAENNVAVAHNPQSNLKLASGIAPVPEMIAKGITVGLGTDGSASNNNADMLEEVRLAATLHKARLYDPKAIPAQAAWNMGTVEGAKALGYRDLGVLAKGYRADIVLYDVSGMHWMPRYNDLAALVYSANSSDVNTIIVGGKVLMKDKELLTIDEEKLRAEIDKAQVYFSN
;
A
#
# COMPACT_ATOMS: atom_id res chain seq x y z
N MET A 1 27.02 -12.06 14.98
CA MET A 1 25.99 -13.14 14.91
C MET A 1 24.78 -12.50 14.29
N SER A 2 24.41 -12.90 13.07
CA SER A 2 23.23 -12.41 12.37
C SER A 2 21.97 -13.15 12.83
N ASP A 3 20.80 -12.48 12.72
CA ASP A 3 19.52 -13.12 13.06
C ASP A 3 19.10 -14.09 11.97
N LEU A 4 19.23 -13.67 10.69
CA LEU A 4 18.87 -14.47 9.51
C LEU A 4 19.94 -14.28 8.42
N LEU A 5 20.31 -15.36 7.75
CA LEU A 5 21.14 -15.37 6.55
C LEU A 5 20.39 -16.07 5.41
N ILE A 6 20.10 -15.34 4.33
CA ILE A 6 19.52 -15.91 3.10
C ILE A 6 20.68 -16.22 2.16
N THR A 7 20.87 -17.48 1.75
CA THR A 7 22.00 -17.93 0.91
C THR A 7 21.55 -18.33 -0.50
N HIS A 8 22.49 -18.39 -1.45
CA HIS A 8 22.32 -18.90 -2.82
C HIS A 8 21.17 -18.23 -3.60
N VAL A 9 20.88 -16.96 -3.32
CA VAL A 9 19.75 -16.22 -3.92
C VAL A 9 20.26 -15.23 -4.96
N ASP A 10 19.51 -15.04 -6.04
CA ASP A 10 19.71 -13.88 -6.93
C ASP A 10 19.13 -12.64 -6.23
N VAL A 11 19.84 -11.52 -6.21
CA VAL A 11 19.40 -10.31 -5.47
C VAL A 11 19.18 -9.16 -6.44
N LEU A 12 17.95 -8.64 -6.51
CA LEU A 12 17.63 -7.44 -7.29
C LEU A 12 18.06 -6.18 -6.51
N THR A 13 19.02 -5.46 -7.03
CA THR A 13 19.49 -4.17 -6.50
C THR A 13 19.22 -3.05 -7.51
N ASP A 14 19.45 -1.79 -7.12
CA ASP A 14 19.34 -0.63 -8.02
C ASP A 14 20.33 -0.68 -9.19
N GLU A 15 21.45 -1.39 -9.04
CA GLU A 15 22.49 -1.55 -10.07
C GLU A 15 22.23 -2.78 -10.98
N GLY A 16 21.21 -3.59 -10.69
CA GLY A 16 20.87 -4.81 -11.41
C GLY A 16 20.81 -6.03 -10.51
N VAL A 17 20.91 -7.22 -11.11
CA VAL A 17 20.78 -8.48 -10.37
C VAL A 17 22.15 -9.06 -10.06
N LEU A 18 22.44 -9.22 -8.77
CA LEU A 18 23.59 -9.95 -8.26
C LEU A 18 23.24 -11.45 -8.21
N LYS A 19 23.91 -12.27 -9.03
CA LYS A 19 23.62 -13.69 -9.10
C LYS A 19 24.31 -14.46 -7.98
N ASN A 20 23.58 -15.41 -7.36
CA ASN A 20 24.09 -16.34 -6.35
C ASN A 20 24.81 -15.62 -5.19
N HIS A 21 24.10 -14.71 -4.53
CA HIS A 21 24.58 -13.98 -3.37
C HIS A 21 23.86 -14.42 -2.09
N ALA A 22 24.24 -13.81 -0.98
CA ALA A 22 23.56 -13.97 0.30
C ALA A 22 23.19 -12.60 0.88
N ILE A 23 22.09 -12.56 1.64
CA ILE A 23 21.62 -11.36 2.36
C ILE A 23 21.75 -11.65 3.86
N GLU A 24 22.59 -10.88 4.54
CA GLU A 24 22.74 -10.95 5.99
C GLU A 24 21.82 -9.93 6.67
N ILE A 25 21.06 -10.40 7.66
CA ILE A 25 20.04 -9.61 8.35
C ILE A 25 20.30 -9.67 9.85
N ASN A 26 20.26 -8.50 10.50
CA ASN A 26 20.36 -8.38 11.96
C ASN A 26 19.47 -7.25 12.48
N ASN A 27 18.75 -7.50 13.57
CA ASN A 27 17.82 -6.54 14.18
C ASN A 27 16.81 -5.92 13.18
N GLY A 28 16.36 -6.71 12.21
CA GLY A 28 15.38 -6.28 11.21
C GLY A 28 15.95 -5.47 10.04
N TYR A 29 17.27 -5.30 9.94
CA TYR A 29 17.95 -4.56 8.88
C TYR A 29 18.90 -5.44 8.09
N ILE A 30 19.06 -5.14 6.80
CA ILE A 30 20.09 -5.72 5.94
C ILE A 30 21.45 -5.17 6.39
N THR A 31 22.35 -6.04 6.84
CA THR A 31 23.69 -5.65 7.28
C THR A 31 24.73 -5.81 6.19
N ALA A 32 24.55 -6.78 5.29
CA ALA A 32 25.40 -6.98 4.13
C ALA A 32 24.69 -7.77 3.03
N ILE A 33 25.14 -7.56 1.78
CA ILE A 33 24.92 -8.47 0.65
C ILE A 33 26.28 -9.06 0.34
N LEU A 34 26.40 -10.38 0.45
CA LEU A 34 27.67 -11.12 0.44
C LEU A 34 27.74 -12.02 -0.80
N ASN A 35 28.93 -12.23 -1.33
CA ASN A 35 29.15 -13.32 -2.26
C ASN A 35 29.22 -14.68 -1.53
N ASP A 36 29.14 -15.78 -2.25
CA ASP A 36 29.14 -17.14 -1.65
C ASP A 36 30.31 -17.39 -0.73
N SER A 37 31.53 -16.96 -1.09
CA SER A 37 32.72 -17.20 -0.28
C SER A 37 32.75 -16.42 1.04
N GLU A 38 32.09 -15.28 1.08
CA GLU A 38 31.87 -14.47 2.27
C GLU A 38 30.75 -15.06 3.13
N ALA A 39 29.65 -15.49 2.49
CA ALA A 39 28.50 -16.11 3.16
C ALA A 39 28.89 -17.36 3.93
N GLU A 40 29.71 -18.25 3.34
CA GLU A 40 30.21 -19.47 4.02
C GLU A 40 31.01 -19.18 5.30
N LYS A 41 31.68 -18.02 5.39
CA LYS A 41 32.44 -17.63 6.59
C LYS A 41 31.55 -17.21 7.77
N VAL A 42 30.35 -16.76 7.50
CA VAL A 42 29.42 -16.24 8.51
C VAL A 42 28.24 -17.18 8.79
N LYS A 43 28.02 -18.19 7.95
CA LYS A 43 26.90 -19.11 7.99
C LYS A 43 26.69 -19.78 9.34
N ASP A 44 27.78 -20.34 9.91
CA ASP A 44 27.74 -21.02 11.23
C ASP A 44 27.47 -20.06 12.40
N SER A 45 27.58 -18.75 12.17
CA SER A 45 27.29 -17.71 13.16
C SER A 45 25.86 -17.13 13.05
N ALA A 46 25.12 -17.48 12.02
CA ALA A 46 23.73 -17.04 11.87
C ALA A 46 22.81 -17.90 12.76
N LYS A 47 21.78 -17.25 13.36
CA LYS A 47 20.79 -17.99 14.17
C LYS A 47 19.88 -18.83 13.28
N GLU A 48 19.55 -18.32 12.11
CA GLU A 48 18.73 -18.99 11.10
C GLU A 48 19.36 -18.84 9.73
N VAL A 49 19.34 -19.89 8.91
CA VAL A 49 19.79 -19.89 7.52
C VAL A 49 18.66 -20.34 6.62
N LEU A 50 18.34 -19.53 5.63
CA LEU A 50 17.37 -19.82 4.59
C LEU A 50 18.10 -20.04 3.27
N ASP A 51 17.87 -21.18 2.61
CA ASP A 51 18.41 -21.45 1.29
C ASP A 51 17.48 -20.88 0.21
N GLY A 52 17.91 -19.82 -0.45
CA GLY A 52 17.18 -19.13 -1.54
C GLY A 52 17.52 -19.64 -2.92
N LYS A 53 18.10 -20.85 -3.05
CA LYS A 53 18.50 -21.42 -4.34
C LYS A 53 17.35 -21.49 -5.33
N GLY A 54 17.59 -20.92 -6.53
CA GLY A 54 16.57 -20.88 -7.59
C GLY A 54 15.53 -19.76 -7.40
N GLN A 55 15.76 -18.85 -6.46
CA GLN A 55 14.85 -17.73 -6.17
C GLN A 55 15.52 -16.38 -6.46
N LEU A 56 14.67 -15.37 -6.70
CA LEU A 56 15.04 -13.97 -6.85
C LEU A 56 14.55 -13.20 -5.62
N ALA A 57 15.47 -12.62 -4.86
CA ALA A 57 15.14 -11.70 -3.78
C ALA A 57 14.89 -10.30 -4.34
N THR A 58 13.80 -9.69 -3.92
CA THR A 58 13.44 -8.31 -4.22
C THR A 58 13.03 -7.57 -2.94
N PRO A 59 13.03 -6.23 -2.93
CA PRO A 59 12.29 -5.53 -1.89
C PRO A 59 10.83 -5.93 -1.92
N GLY A 60 10.17 -5.91 -0.76
CA GLY A 60 8.74 -6.12 -0.65
C GLY A 60 7.93 -5.01 -1.32
N LEU A 61 6.78 -5.37 -1.89
CA LEU A 61 5.86 -4.41 -2.47
C LEU A 61 5.18 -3.56 -1.39
N VAL A 62 4.96 -2.30 -1.71
CA VAL A 62 4.38 -1.28 -0.82
C VAL A 62 3.06 -0.81 -1.41
N ASN A 63 1.97 -1.14 -0.74
CA ASN A 63 0.61 -0.75 -1.10
C ASN A 63 0.24 0.56 -0.41
N THR A 64 0.21 1.65 -1.13
CA THR A 64 0.08 3.00 -0.54
C THR A 64 -1.36 3.41 -0.20
N HIS A 65 -2.36 2.64 -0.61
CA HIS A 65 -3.76 2.94 -0.32
C HIS A 65 -4.63 1.71 -0.35
N THR A 66 -5.33 1.44 0.76
CA THR A 66 -6.30 0.35 0.88
C THR A 66 -7.45 0.72 1.81
N HIS A 67 -8.49 -0.13 1.75
CA HIS A 67 -9.54 -0.34 2.74
C HIS A 67 -9.56 -1.84 3.05
N ILE A 68 -8.55 -2.31 3.82
CA ILE A 68 -8.16 -3.73 3.83
C ILE A 68 -9.29 -4.66 4.29
N ALA A 69 -10.09 -4.23 5.29
CA ALA A 69 -11.20 -5.04 5.79
C ALA A 69 -12.35 -5.20 4.76
N MET A 70 -12.39 -4.37 3.71
CA MET A 70 -13.32 -4.54 2.58
C MET A 70 -13.05 -5.80 1.75
N GLY A 71 -12.02 -6.59 2.08
CA GLY A 71 -11.90 -7.97 1.61
C GLY A 71 -13.16 -8.80 1.83
N LEU A 72 -13.96 -8.49 2.87
CA LEU A 72 -15.27 -9.09 3.12
C LEU A 72 -16.34 -8.74 2.08
N PHE A 73 -16.17 -7.64 1.35
CA PHE A 73 -17.13 -7.12 0.37
C PHE A 73 -16.69 -7.33 -1.07
N ARG A 74 -15.64 -8.13 -1.28
CA ARG A 74 -15.17 -8.53 -2.60
C ARG A 74 -16.29 -9.15 -3.41
N ASN A 75 -16.51 -8.66 -4.63
CA ASN A 75 -17.59 -9.10 -5.54
C ASN A 75 -19.02 -8.92 -4.96
N TYR A 76 -19.19 -8.04 -3.95
CA TYR A 76 -20.49 -7.79 -3.33
C TYR A 76 -21.39 -6.93 -4.22
N ALA A 77 -20.80 -5.91 -4.85
CA ALA A 77 -21.50 -5.02 -5.80
C ALA A 77 -20.50 -4.51 -6.83
N ASP A 78 -20.73 -4.85 -8.09
CA ASP A 78 -19.88 -4.50 -9.21
C ASP A 78 -20.68 -3.71 -10.27
N ASP A 79 -19.97 -3.05 -11.21
CA ASP A 79 -20.51 -2.35 -12.39
C ASP A 79 -21.47 -1.19 -12.04
N LEU A 80 -21.17 -0.44 -10.98
CA LEU A 80 -21.91 0.75 -10.52
C LEU A 80 -20.99 1.97 -10.54
N GLU A 81 -21.58 3.17 -10.73
CA GLU A 81 -20.87 4.44 -10.53
C GLU A 81 -20.52 4.63 -9.05
N LEU A 82 -19.41 5.36 -8.75
CA LEU A 82 -18.86 5.49 -7.39
C LEU A 82 -19.93 5.89 -6.35
N MET A 83 -20.70 6.95 -6.60
CA MET A 83 -21.70 7.43 -5.61
C MET A 83 -22.87 6.47 -5.46
N GLU A 84 -23.36 5.90 -6.55
CA GLU A 84 -24.40 4.86 -6.52
C GLU A 84 -23.90 3.63 -5.74
N TRP A 85 -22.68 3.18 -6.02
CA TRP A 85 -22.02 2.07 -5.34
C TRP A 85 -21.88 2.31 -3.84
N LEU A 86 -21.42 3.51 -3.44
CA LEU A 86 -21.26 3.87 -2.03
C LEU A 86 -22.62 3.92 -1.30
N GLU A 87 -23.61 4.64 -1.87
CA GLU A 87 -24.87 4.92 -1.20
C GLU A 87 -25.82 3.70 -1.15
N THR A 88 -25.80 2.86 -2.19
CA THR A 88 -26.77 1.75 -2.31
C THR A 88 -26.22 0.41 -1.81
N ALA A 89 -24.91 0.21 -1.85
CA ALA A 89 -24.29 -1.07 -1.51
C ALA A 89 -23.32 -0.97 -0.33
N ILE A 90 -22.31 -0.07 -0.39
CA ILE A 90 -21.19 -0.11 0.55
C ILE A 90 -21.56 0.46 1.92
N TRP A 91 -22.01 1.71 2.00
CA TRP A 91 -22.33 2.34 3.30
C TRP A 91 -23.40 1.58 4.10
N PRO A 92 -24.50 1.06 3.48
CA PRO A 92 -25.47 0.23 4.21
C PRO A 92 -24.85 -1.08 4.75
N THR A 93 -23.88 -1.65 4.05
CA THR A 93 -23.21 -2.89 4.47
C THR A 93 -22.14 -2.59 5.53
N GLU A 94 -21.38 -1.53 5.39
CA GLU A 94 -20.40 -1.06 6.38
C GLU A 94 -21.05 -0.70 7.72
N ALA A 95 -22.28 -0.21 7.72
CA ALA A 95 -23.05 0.06 8.93
C ALA A 95 -23.29 -1.20 9.81
N LYS A 96 -23.14 -2.39 9.23
CA LYS A 96 -23.24 -3.69 9.94
C LYS A 96 -21.90 -4.18 10.52
N LEU A 97 -20.77 -3.47 10.23
CA LEU A 97 -19.45 -3.87 10.70
C LEU A 97 -19.33 -3.78 12.23
N ASN A 98 -18.50 -4.64 12.76
CA ASN A 98 -18.03 -4.62 14.15
C ASN A 98 -16.55 -5.06 14.21
N ASP A 99 -15.96 -5.05 15.40
CA ASP A 99 -14.55 -5.43 15.62
C ASP A 99 -14.21 -6.81 15.09
N ASP A 100 -15.07 -7.81 15.26
CA ASP A 100 -14.81 -9.18 14.83
C ASP A 100 -14.74 -9.27 13.30
N TYR A 101 -15.69 -8.64 12.58
CA TYR A 101 -15.66 -8.64 11.12
C TYR A 101 -14.49 -7.84 10.56
N VAL A 102 -14.16 -6.69 11.17
CA VAL A 102 -12.95 -5.94 10.76
C VAL A 102 -11.69 -6.76 11.01
N ARG A 103 -11.59 -7.49 12.12
CA ARG A 103 -10.48 -8.41 12.39
C ARG A 103 -10.31 -9.46 11.29
N TYR A 104 -11.39 -10.16 10.94
CA TYR A 104 -11.32 -11.20 9.90
C TYR A 104 -11.10 -10.63 8.50
N GLY A 105 -11.74 -9.51 8.16
CA GLY A 105 -11.49 -8.83 6.90
C GLY A 105 -10.05 -8.36 6.77
N THR A 106 -9.47 -7.82 7.83
CA THR A 106 -8.05 -7.42 7.89
C THR A 106 -7.13 -8.63 7.74
N GLN A 107 -7.41 -9.74 8.45
CA GLN A 107 -6.62 -10.98 8.29
C GLN A 107 -6.70 -11.53 6.86
N LEU A 108 -7.87 -11.50 6.24
CA LEU A 108 -8.06 -11.92 4.84
C LEU A 108 -7.22 -11.09 3.88
N GLY A 109 -7.29 -9.75 4.00
CA GLY A 109 -6.52 -8.86 3.15
C GLY A 109 -5.01 -9.01 3.37
N ILE A 110 -4.54 -9.13 4.63
CA ILE A 110 -3.12 -9.38 4.92
C ILE A 110 -2.67 -10.74 4.38
N ALA A 111 -3.48 -11.79 4.50
CA ALA A 111 -3.15 -13.10 3.93
C ALA A 111 -2.94 -13.03 2.42
N GLU A 112 -3.82 -12.32 1.71
CA GLU A 112 -3.68 -12.08 0.27
C GLU A 112 -2.45 -11.25 -0.06
N MET A 113 -2.23 -10.13 0.64
CA MET A 113 -1.06 -9.27 0.46
C MET A 113 0.25 -10.03 0.64
N LEU A 114 0.39 -10.84 1.70
CA LEU A 114 1.57 -11.67 1.91
C LEU A 114 1.75 -12.69 0.78
N ARG A 115 0.68 -13.32 0.30
CA ARG A 115 0.75 -14.28 -0.82
C ARG A 115 1.09 -13.64 -2.15
N THR A 116 0.88 -12.33 -2.31
CA THR A 116 1.12 -11.58 -3.55
C THR A 116 2.36 -10.67 -3.49
N GLY A 117 3.14 -10.72 -2.38
CA GLY A 117 4.43 -10.03 -2.28
C GLY A 117 4.39 -8.67 -1.61
N THR A 118 3.25 -8.25 -1.05
CA THR A 118 3.13 -7.00 -0.31
C THR A 118 3.62 -7.18 1.13
N THR A 119 4.54 -6.33 1.56
CA THR A 119 5.13 -6.32 2.91
C THR A 119 4.70 -5.11 3.74
N THR A 120 4.22 -4.07 3.08
CA THR A 120 3.81 -2.81 3.71
C THR A 120 2.54 -2.31 3.04
N PHE A 121 1.57 -1.86 3.83
CA PHE A 121 0.35 -1.25 3.30
C PHE A 121 -0.06 0.00 4.07
N SER A 122 -0.77 0.91 3.41
CA SER A 122 -1.47 2.02 4.04
C SER A 122 -2.97 1.77 4.01
N ASP A 123 -3.64 1.93 5.14
CA ASP A 123 -5.07 1.65 5.28
C ASP A 123 -5.83 2.85 5.85
N MET A 124 -7.00 3.09 5.29
CA MET A 124 -7.97 4.07 5.81
C MET A 124 -9.30 3.36 6.02
N TYR A 125 -9.69 3.11 7.28
CA TYR A 125 -10.96 2.42 7.52
C TYR A 125 -11.54 2.69 8.92
N PHE A 126 -12.46 1.84 9.37
CA PHE A 126 -13.09 1.85 10.68
C PHE A 126 -12.41 0.84 11.62
N PHE A 127 -12.63 0.95 12.93
CA PHE A 127 -12.11 0.02 13.96
C PHE A 127 -10.58 -0.18 13.88
N MET A 128 -9.82 0.91 13.65
CA MET A 128 -8.40 0.83 13.31
C MET A 128 -7.51 0.30 14.45
N ASN A 129 -7.96 0.34 15.71
CA ASN A 129 -7.26 -0.33 16.80
C ASN A 129 -7.27 -1.85 16.60
N THR A 130 -8.39 -2.43 16.12
CA THR A 130 -8.49 -3.84 15.77
C THR A 130 -7.57 -4.20 14.60
N THR A 131 -7.52 -3.35 13.56
CA THR A 131 -6.56 -3.50 12.45
C THR A 131 -5.11 -3.47 12.96
N ALA A 132 -4.77 -2.53 13.87
CA ALA A 132 -3.43 -2.43 14.44
C ALA A 132 -3.02 -3.68 15.25
N GLU A 133 -3.95 -4.27 16.03
CA GLU A 133 -3.69 -5.53 16.72
C GLU A 133 -3.44 -6.68 15.73
N VAL A 134 -4.21 -6.77 14.64
CA VAL A 134 -3.97 -7.79 13.60
C VAL A 134 -2.62 -7.58 12.91
N VAL A 135 -2.23 -6.34 12.63
CA VAL A 135 -0.89 -6.01 12.09
C VAL A 135 0.21 -6.46 13.05
N LYS A 136 0.06 -6.21 14.34
CA LYS A 136 1.00 -6.65 15.38
C LYS A 136 1.10 -8.19 15.45
N GLU A 137 -0.04 -8.89 15.37
CA GLU A 137 -0.12 -10.36 15.41
C GLU A 137 0.53 -10.99 14.17
N THR A 138 0.23 -10.45 12.99
CA THR A 138 0.72 -10.98 11.71
C THR A 138 2.16 -10.59 11.39
N GLY A 139 2.62 -9.45 11.92
CA GLY A 139 3.98 -8.96 11.70
C GLY A 139 4.20 -8.17 10.41
N ILE A 140 3.19 -7.97 9.56
CA ILE A 140 3.26 -7.10 8.39
C ILE A 140 3.51 -5.64 8.82
N ARG A 141 3.94 -4.77 7.92
CA ARG A 141 4.13 -3.33 8.18
C ARG A 141 2.92 -2.54 7.70
N SER A 142 2.55 -1.47 8.42
CA SER A 142 1.40 -0.64 8.01
C SER A 142 1.54 0.84 8.35
N VAL A 143 0.76 1.65 7.61
CA VAL A 143 0.43 3.04 7.94
C VAL A 143 -1.08 3.12 8.06
N LEU A 144 -1.60 3.41 9.24
CA LEU A 144 -3.03 3.31 9.55
C LEU A 144 -3.67 4.68 9.72
N SER A 145 -4.88 4.85 9.22
CA SER A 145 -5.68 6.06 9.38
C SER A 145 -7.14 5.71 9.69
N ARG A 146 -7.71 6.32 10.74
CA ARG A 146 -9.15 6.23 10.99
C ARG A 146 -9.88 7.08 9.95
N GLY A 147 -10.74 6.49 9.15
CA GLY A 147 -11.56 7.21 8.19
C GLY A 147 -12.47 8.24 8.88
N LEU A 148 -12.30 9.52 8.55
CA LEU A 148 -13.01 10.64 9.16
C LEU A 148 -14.02 11.20 8.16
N ALA A 149 -15.30 11.28 8.53
CA ALA A 149 -16.37 11.87 7.72
C ALA A 149 -17.12 12.89 8.56
N GLY A 150 -16.94 14.18 8.24
CA GLY A 150 -17.55 15.30 8.96
C GLY A 150 -19.08 15.33 8.88
N VAL A 151 -19.65 14.73 7.83
CA VAL A 151 -21.10 14.57 7.68
C VAL A 151 -21.68 13.43 8.56
N SER A 152 -20.85 12.60 9.18
CA SER A 152 -21.29 11.53 10.06
C SER A 152 -21.79 12.05 11.40
N PRO A 153 -22.86 11.47 12.00
CA PRO A 153 -23.28 11.78 13.36
C PRO A 153 -22.19 11.53 14.41
N THR A 154 -21.18 10.69 14.12
CA THR A 154 -20.07 10.33 14.99
C THR A 154 -18.75 11.03 14.61
N ALA A 155 -18.80 12.13 13.86
CA ALA A 155 -17.63 12.81 13.32
C ALA A 155 -16.62 13.24 14.43
N ASP A 156 -17.07 13.86 15.49
CA ASP A 156 -16.19 14.29 16.59
C ASP A 156 -15.60 13.09 17.35
N GLN A 157 -16.36 12.01 17.51
CA GLN A 157 -15.86 10.77 18.11
C GLN A 157 -14.76 10.13 17.23
N ALA A 158 -14.90 10.15 15.92
CA ALA A 158 -13.91 9.64 14.99
C ALA A 158 -12.57 10.40 15.06
N LEU A 159 -12.60 11.72 15.31
CA LEU A 159 -11.39 12.51 15.58
C LEU A 159 -10.67 12.03 16.86
N VAL A 160 -11.42 11.79 17.93
CA VAL A 160 -10.87 11.24 19.18
C VAL A 160 -10.26 9.86 18.93
N GLU A 161 -10.96 8.99 18.21
CA GLU A 161 -10.48 7.66 17.85
C GLU A 161 -9.17 7.70 17.04
N ASN A 162 -9.04 8.64 16.10
CA ASN A 162 -7.80 8.80 15.33
C ASN A 162 -6.66 9.34 16.20
N ALA A 163 -6.94 10.28 17.09
CA ALA A 163 -5.94 10.79 18.04
C ALA A 163 -5.43 9.68 18.99
N ASP A 164 -6.33 8.84 19.48
CA ASP A 164 -5.98 7.71 20.34
C ASP A 164 -5.23 6.62 19.59
N LEU A 165 -5.60 6.35 18.33
CA LEU A 165 -4.84 5.47 17.43
C LEU A 165 -3.40 5.97 17.29
N PHE A 166 -3.22 7.28 17.01
CA PHE A 166 -1.89 7.88 16.90
C PHE A 166 -1.08 7.74 18.21
N ARG A 167 -1.66 8.11 19.35
CA ARG A 167 -0.97 8.06 20.65
C ARG A 167 -0.59 6.63 21.04
N THR A 168 -1.38 5.63 20.62
CA THR A 168 -1.18 4.22 21.00
C THR A 168 -0.21 3.52 20.07
N TRP A 169 -0.30 3.76 18.76
CA TRP A 169 0.33 2.91 17.77
C TRP A 169 1.40 3.58 16.92
N ASN A 170 1.45 4.91 16.83
CA ASN A 170 2.45 5.56 15.99
C ASN A 170 3.87 5.28 16.50
N GLY A 171 4.73 4.75 15.64
CA GLY A 171 6.11 4.35 15.97
C GLY A 171 6.24 2.98 16.64
N PHE A 172 5.14 2.21 16.74
CA PHE A 172 5.16 0.88 17.36
C PHE A 172 6.14 -0.06 16.65
N ASP A 173 6.89 -0.84 17.45
CA ASP A 173 7.85 -1.87 17.00
C ASP A 173 8.78 -1.35 15.87
N ASN A 174 9.50 -0.28 16.14
CA ASN A 174 10.43 0.34 15.20
C ASN A 174 9.74 0.76 13.88
N ASP A 175 8.68 1.55 13.98
CA ASP A 175 7.83 1.99 12.86
C ASP A 175 7.20 0.84 12.07
N ARG A 176 6.92 -0.29 12.70
CA ARG A 176 6.07 -1.31 12.07
C ARG A 176 4.66 -0.79 11.83
N ILE A 177 4.17 0.03 12.75
CA ILE A 177 2.93 0.78 12.58
C ILE A 177 3.23 2.27 12.67
N LYS A 178 2.84 3.01 11.64
CA LYS A 178 2.71 4.47 11.65
C LYS A 178 1.24 4.85 11.55
N VAL A 179 0.91 6.08 11.92
CA VAL A 179 -0.47 6.57 11.88
C VAL A 179 -0.52 7.92 11.18
N LEU A 180 -1.52 8.09 10.31
CA LEU A 180 -1.92 9.35 9.70
C LEU A 180 -3.34 9.71 10.13
N LEU A 181 -3.75 10.96 9.96
CA LEU A 181 -5.16 11.34 10.03
C LEU A 181 -5.84 11.01 8.70
N GLY A 182 -7.05 10.47 8.75
CA GLY A 182 -7.74 9.95 7.57
C GLY A 182 -9.01 10.71 7.18
N PRO A 183 -9.02 12.05 6.91
CA PRO A 183 -10.20 12.68 6.32
C PRO A 183 -10.53 12.00 4.99
N HIS A 184 -11.78 11.54 4.86
CA HIS A 184 -12.18 10.67 3.76
C HIS A 184 -12.03 11.38 2.41
N ALA A 185 -12.83 12.41 2.17
CA ALA A 185 -12.83 13.14 0.91
C ALA A 185 -13.47 14.53 1.08
N PRO A 186 -13.28 15.48 0.15
CA PRO A 186 -13.88 16.83 0.26
C PRO A 186 -15.40 16.82 0.37
N TYR A 187 -16.07 15.87 -0.28
CA TYR A 187 -17.54 15.78 -0.25
C TYR A 187 -18.11 15.17 1.04
N THR A 188 -17.29 14.55 1.89
CA THR A 188 -17.69 14.03 3.20
C THR A 188 -17.10 14.84 4.36
N CYS A 189 -16.16 15.74 4.10
CA CYS A 189 -15.49 16.55 5.10
C CYS A 189 -15.66 18.04 4.78
N PRO A 190 -16.73 18.70 5.25
CA PRO A 190 -16.92 20.15 5.08
C PRO A 190 -15.82 20.94 5.78
N ASP A 191 -15.67 22.22 5.38
CA ASP A 191 -14.55 23.09 5.77
C ASP A 191 -14.35 23.19 7.28
N ASP A 192 -15.44 23.38 8.03
CA ASP A 192 -15.42 23.46 9.50
C ASP A 192 -14.91 22.19 10.17
N TYR A 193 -15.16 21.02 9.55
CA TYR A 193 -14.60 19.76 10.00
C TYR A 193 -13.13 19.60 9.58
N MET A 194 -12.79 20.02 8.37
CA MET A 194 -11.41 20.04 7.90
C MET A 194 -10.51 20.93 8.76
N GLU A 195 -11.01 22.07 9.22
CA GLU A 195 -10.29 22.93 10.19
C GLU A 195 -9.95 22.15 11.49
N LYS A 196 -10.88 21.33 12.02
CA LYS A 196 -10.62 20.47 13.19
C LYS A 196 -9.57 19.40 12.89
N VAL A 197 -9.64 18.76 11.71
CA VAL A 197 -8.65 17.76 11.28
C VAL A 197 -7.25 18.38 11.18
N ILE A 198 -7.14 19.54 10.54
CA ILE A 198 -5.87 20.28 10.40
C ILE A 198 -5.34 20.71 11.77
N ALA A 199 -6.19 21.21 12.65
CA ALA A 199 -5.79 21.56 14.01
C ALA A 199 -5.24 20.35 14.78
N LEU A 200 -5.91 19.19 14.68
CA LEU A 200 -5.45 17.94 15.29
C LEU A 200 -4.12 17.45 14.65
N SER A 201 -3.97 17.60 13.34
CA SER A 201 -2.72 17.30 12.62
C SER A 201 -1.55 18.15 13.18
N HIS A 202 -1.77 19.44 13.43
CA HIS A 202 -0.78 20.30 14.07
C HIS A 202 -0.48 19.89 15.52
N GLU A 203 -1.50 19.58 16.33
CA GLU A 203 -1.35 19.14 17.71
C GLU A 203 -0.46 17.89 17.81
N LEU A 204 -0.73 16.90 16.97
CA LEU A 204 -0.05 15.61 16.99
C LEU A 204 1.25 15.60 16.16
N ASN A 205 1.52 16.64 15.38
CA ASN A 205 2.54 16.63 14.32
C ASN A 205 2.39 15.39 13.40
N CYS A 206 1.17 15.13 12.97
CA CYS A 206 0.77 13.95 12.21
C CYS A 206 0.43 14.33 10.77
N GLY A 207 0.86 13.52 9.80
CA GLY A 207 0.48 13.67 8.40
C GLY A 207 -0.96 13.28 8.12
N ILE A 208 -1.38 13.45 6.87
CA ILE A 208 -2.77 13.24 6.43
C ILE A 208 -2.81 12.28 5.23
N HIS A 209 -3.83 11.42 5.21
CA HIS A 209 -4.18 10.55 4.09
C HIS A 209 -5.62 10.88 3.67
N MET A 210 -5.87 11.22 2.39
CA MET A 210 -7.17 11.68 1.91
C MET A 210 -7.40 11.31 0.44
N HIS A 211 -8.65 11.00 0.05
CA HIS A 211 -9.05 10.89 -1.36
C HIS A 211 -9.22 12.28 -1.95
N LEU A 212 -8.56 12.56 -3.07
CA LEU A 212 -8.60 13.88 -3.71
C LEU A 212 -8.69 13.76 -5.24
N SER A 213 -9.63 14.53 -5.82
CA SER A 213 -9.79 14.67 -7.26
C SER A 213 -9.95 13.34 -7.99
N GLU A 214 -10.72 12.41 -7.39
CA GLU A 214 -10.91 11.07 -7.93
C GLU A 214 -11.85 11.10 -9.15
N THR A 215 -13.03 11.74 -9.03
CA THR A 215 -14.03 11.77 -10.08
C THR A 215 -14.28 13.17 -10.62
N LYS A 216 -14.76 13.25 -11.87
CA LYS A 216 -15.20 14.54 -12.44
C LYS A 216 -16.28 15.20 -11.59
N GLY A 217 -17.23 14.40 -11.08
CA GLY A 217 -18.32 14.90 -10.26
C GLY A 217 -17.83 15.53 -8.95
N GLU A 218 -16.82 14.94 -8.29
CA GLU A 218 -16.17 15.56 -7.13
C GLU A 218 -15.59 16.93 -7.48
N VAL A 219 -14.77 16.99 -8.55
CA VAL A 219 -14.13 18.24 -8.97
C VAL A 219 -15.17 19.31 -9.33
N GLU A 220 -16.19 18.97 -10.12
CA GLU A 220 -17.25 19.89 -10.51
C GLU A 220 -18.03 20.41 -9.29
N ASN A 221 -18.35 19.56 -8.33
CA ASN A 221 -19.10 19.93 -7.11
C ASN A 221 -18.25 20.85 -6.22
N VAL A 222 -16.97 20.54 -6.00
CA VAL A 222 -16.08 21.41 -5.20
C VAL A 222 -15.86 22.75 -5.92
N MET A 223 -15.61 22.75 -7.21
CA MET A 223 -15.47 24.00 -7.99
C MET A 223 -16.74 24.86 -7.95
N LYS A 224 -17.92 24.25 -8.01
CA LYS A 224 -19.19 24.96 -7.89
C LYS A 224 -19.38 25.57 -6.51
N ALA A 225 -18.98 24.89 -5.47
CA ALA A 225 -19.13 25.35 -4.08
C ALA A 225 -18.09 26.41 -3.69
N THR A 226 -16.85 26.25 -4.14
CA THR A 226 -15.70 27.05 -3.63
C THR A 226 -15.05 27.93 -4.69
N GLY A 227 -15.32 27.70 -5.97
CA GLY A 227 -14.61 28.35 -7.08
C GLY A 227 -13.20 27.78 -7.34
N LYS A 228 -12.81 26.68 -6.70
CA LYS A 228 -11.47 26.09 -6.76
C LYS A 228 -11.53 24.58 -7.02
N THR A 229 -10.44 24.03 -7.55
CA THR A 229 -10.26 22.58 -7.61
C THR A 229 -10.11 21.99 -6.20
N PRO A 230 -10.34 20.68 -5.99
CA PRO A 230 -10.15 20.05 -4.68
C PRO A 230 -8.75 20.28 -4.11
N ILE A 231 -7.71 20.17 -4.94
CA ILE A 231 -6.31 20.41 -4.52
C ILE A 231 -6.11 21.86 -4.09
N ALA A 232 -6.52 22.84 -4.90
CA ALA A 232 -6.36 24.26 -4.59
C ALA A 232 -7.18 24.66 -3.35
N HIS A 233 -8.37 24.07 -3.15
CA HIS A 233 -9.20 24.34 -1.98
C HIS A 233 -8.57 23.77 -0.70
N MET A 234 -8.11 22.52 -0.70
CA MET A 234 -7.44 21.91 0.45
C MET A 234 -6.11 22.61 0.78
N HIS A 235 -5.39 23.10 -0.23
CA HIS A 235 -4.20 23.91 -0.02
C HIS A 235 -4.52 25.22 0.72
N GLU A 236 -5.59 25.91 0.32
CA GLU A 236 -6.01 27.16 0.98
C GLU A 236 -6.42 26.93 2.43
N LEU A 237 -7.06 25.80 2.74
CA LEU A 237 -7.38 25.40 4.13
C LEU A 237 -6.14 25.06 4.95
N GLY A 238 -4.97 24.88 4.30
CA GLY A 238 -3.71 24.54 4.99
C GLY A 238 -3.48 23.05 5.16
N LEU A 239 -4.17 22.17 4.40
CA LEU A 239 -4.03 20.72 4.53
C LEU A 239 -2.59 20.23 4.31
N PHE A 240 -1.85 20.86 3.38
CA PHE A 240 -0.53 20.38 2.92
C PHE A 240 0.66 20.89 3.76
N TRP A 241 0.43 21.26 5.02
CA TRP A 241 1.49 21.76 5.91
C TRP A 241 2.48 20.67 6.37
N ASN A 242 2.07 19.39 6.34
CA ASN A 242 2.86 18.22 6.73
C ASN A 242 2.75 17.14 5.63
N THR A 243 3.38 15.99 5.84
CA THR A 243 3.27 14.83 4.95
C THR A 243 1.81 14.57 4.59
N THR A 244 1.50 14.63 3.31
CA THR A 244 0.16 14.34 2.80
C THR A 244 0.24 13.26 1.73
N LEU A 245 -0.58 12.22 1.90
CA LEU A 245 -0.81 11.17 0.92
C LEU A 245 -2.19 11.39 0.32
N ALA A 246 -2.22 11.79 -0.95
CA ALA A 246 -3.43 12.01 -1.72
C ALA A 246 -3.74 10.76 -2.56
N ALA A 247 -4.86 10.09 -2.30
CA ALA A 247 -5.29 8.94 -3.09
C ALA A 247 -5.98 9.40 -4.38
N HIS A 248 -5.77 8.65 -5.45
CA HIS A 248 -6.33 8.78 -6.80
C HIS A 248 -5.75 9.92 -7.63
N CYS A 249 -6.03 11.18 -7.34
CA CYS A 249 -5.59 12.35 -8.09
C CYS A 249 -5.79 12.21 -9.62
N VAL A 250 -6.96 11.70 -10.03
CA VAL A 250 -7.28 11.41 -11.44
C VAL A 250 -7.51 12.70 -12.24
N HIS A 251 -8.24 13.65 -11.66
CA HIS A 251 -8.66 14.90 -12.31
C HIS A 251 -7.95 16.10 -11.71
N VAL A 252 -6.64 16.19 -11.92
CA VAL A 252 -5.80 17.32 -11.48
C VAL A 252 -5.33 18.14 -12.67
N THR A 253 -5.24 19.45 -12.49
CA THR A 253 -4.72 20.40 -13.50
C THR A 253 -3.19 20.54 -13.37
N ASP A 254 -2.57 21.26 -14.32
CA ASP A 254 -1.15 21.62 -14.23
C ASP A 254 -0.85 22.50 -13.01
N GLU A 255 -1.77 23.38 -12.64
CA GLU A 255 -1.71 24.24 -11.45
C GLU A 255 -1.81 23.39 -10.17
N ASP A 256 -2.73 22.42 -10.14
CA ASP A 256 -2.85 21.49 -9.01
C ASP A 256 -1.56 20.70 -8.80
N MET A 257 -0.98 20.17 -9.89
CA MET A 257 0.29 19.45 -9.83
C MET A 257 1.45 20.35 -9.37
N ALA A 258 1.44 21.64 -9.70
CA ALA A 258 2.42 22.59 -9.18
C ALA A 258 2.29 22.78 -7.66
N ILE A 259 1.04 22.96 -7.16
CA ILE A 259 0.76 23.04 -5.72
C ILE A 259 1.23 21.76 -5.01
N MET A 260 0.91 20.59 -5.57
CA MET A 260 1.30 19.30 -4.99
C MET A 260 2.84 19.15 -4.92
N ALA A 261 3.56 19.52 -5.97
CA ALA A 261 5.01 19.44 -6.01
C ALA A 261 5.67 20.40 -5.00
N GLU A 262 5.20 21.66 -4.93
CA GLU A 262 5.71 22.66 -3.99
C GLU A 262 5.52 22.28 -2.53
N ASN A 263 4.44 21.54 -2.21
CA ASN A 263 4.10 21.11 -0.86
C ASN A 263 4.50 19.65 -0.55
N ASN A 264 5.25 18.99 -1.44
CA ASN A 264 5.67 17.59 -1.31
C ASN A 264 4.50 16.61 -1.04
N VAL A 265 3.35 16.85 -1.65
CA VAL A 265 2.20 15.93 -1.59
C VAL A 265 2.56 14.66 -2.35
N ALA A 266 2.46 13.51 -1.69
CA ALA A 266 2.63 12.21 -2.34
C ALA A 266 1.27 11.70 -2.88
N VAL A 267 1.31 10.93 -3.96
CA VAL A 267 0.11 10.37 -4.60
C VAL A 267 0.11 8.85 -4.43
N ALA A 268 -1.03 8.30 -4.00
CA ALA A 268 -1.34 6.89 -4.13
C ALA A 268 -2.16 6.69 -5.42
N HIS A 269 -1.49 6.19 -6.47
CA HIS A 269 -2.14 5.88 -7.73
C HIS A 269 -2.77 4.49 -7.67
N ASN A 270 -4.07 4.39 -7.92
CA ASN A 270 -4.88 3.17 -7.82
C ASN A 270 -5.42 2.79 -9.21
N PRO A 271 -4.59 2.32 -10.15
CA PRO A 271 -4.97 2.22 -11.55
C PRO A 271 -6.15 1.26 -11.78
N GLN A 272 -6.18 0.10 -11.14
CA GLN A 272 -7.25 -0.88 -11.33
C GLN A 272 -8.59 -0.36 -10.81
N SER A 273 -8.64 0.20 -9.60
CA SER A 273 -9.86 0.78 -9.03
C SER A 273 -10.37 1.94 -9.88
N ASN A 274 -9.47 2.87 -10.27
CA ASN A 274 -9.83 4.01 -11.12
C ASN A 274 -10.44 3.59 -12.48
N LEU A 275 -9.95 2.51 -13.06
CA LEU A 275 -10.47 1.96 -14.31
C LEU A 275 -11.81 1.27 -14.10
N LYS A 276 -11.92 0.44 -13.06
CA LYS A 276 -13.15 -0.31 -12.77
C LYS A 276 -14.32 0.60 -12.42
N LEU A 277 -14.09 1.64 -11.60
CA LEU A 277 -15.09 2.64 -11.24
C LEU A 277 -15.30 3.71 -12.33
N ALA A 278 -14.59 3.60 -13.47
CA ALA A 278 -14.59 4.57 -14.56
C ALA A 278 -14.25 6.00 -14.11
N SER A 279 -13.50 6.15 -13.00
CA SER A 279 -13.00 7.45 -12.51
C SER A 279 -12.08 8.11 -13.53
N GLY A 280 -11.27 7.32 -14.27
CA GLY A 280 -10.40 7.79 -15.34
C GLY A 280 -8.95 7.34 -15.18
N ILE A 281 -8.02 8.03 -15.86
CA ILE A 281 -6.59 7.74 -15.84
C ILE A 281 -5.84 8.97 -15.31
N ALA A 282 -5.24 8.84 -14.14
CA ALA A 282 -4.43 9.90 -13.53
C ALA A 282 -3.22 10.28 -14.42
N PRO A 283 -2.79 11.55 -14.46
CA PRO A 283 -1.67 12.01 -15.26
C PRO A 283 -0.31 11.72 -14.60
N VAL A 284 -0.06 10.43 -14.31
CA VAL A 284 1.12 9.98 -13.53
C VAL A 284 2.46 10.35 -14.20
N PRO A 285 2.66 10.18 -15.53
CA PRO A 285 3.90 10.63 -16.16
C PRO A 285 4.16 12.13 -15.97
N GLU A 286 3.12 12.95 -16.02
CA GLU A 286 3.16 14.39 -15.81
C GLU A 286 3.49 14.75 -14.35
N MET A 287 2.91 14.02 -13.40
CA MET A 287 3.21 14.15 -11.96
C MET A 287 4.69 13.85 -11.68
N ILE A 288 5.20 12.72 -12.18
CA ILE A 288 6.60 12.33 -12.01
C ILE A 288 7.54 13.36 -12.65
N ALA A 289 7.20 13.89 -13.83
CA ALA A 289 7.99 14.92 -14.48
C ALA A 289 8.07 16.22 -13.68
N LYS A 290 7.09 16.52 -12.83
CA LYS A 290 7.08 17.66 -11.90
C LYS A 290 7.73 17.32 -10.53
N GLY A 291 8.26 16.11 -10.34
CA GLY A 291 8.92 15.67 -9.10
C GLY A 291 7.97 15.22 -7.99
N ILE A 292 6.70 15.00 -8.28
CA ILE A 292 5.74 14.46 -7.33
C ILE A 292 6.08 12.99 -7.07
N THR A 293 6.15 12.59 -5.81
CA THR A 293 6.29 11.19 -5.40
C THR A 293 4.98 10.45 -5.67
N VAL A 294 5.05 9.38 -6.46
CA VAL A 294 3.87 8.55 -6.79
C VAL A 294 4.15 7.11 -6.38
N GLY A 295 3.36 6.61 -5.42
CA GLY A 295 3.27 5.20 -5.08
C GLY A 295 2.07 4.54 -5.76
N LEU A 296 1.98 3.21 -5.67
CA LEU A 296 0.83 2.43 -6.13
C LEU A 296 -0.01 1.94 -4.96
N GLY A 297 -1.31 1.90 -5.13
CA GLY A 297 -2.25 1.31 -4.21
C GLY A 297 -3.28 0.44 -4.92
N THR A 298 -3.82 -0.54 -4.21
CA THR A 298 -4.88 -1.38 -4.73
C THR A 298 -6.27 -0.79 -4.52
N ASP A 299 -6.39 0.15 -3.57
CA ASP A 299 -7.68 0.54 -3.01
C ASP A 299 -8.38 -0.63 -2.28
N GLY A 300 -9.68 -0.52 -1.97
CA GLY A 300 -10.43 -1.59 -1.34
C GLY A 300 -10.72 -2.76 -2.29
N SER A 301 -10.71 -4.00 -1.75
CA SER A 301 -11.08 -5.19 -2.55
C SER A 301 -12.54 -5.20 -3.00
N ALA A 302 -13.37 -4.25 -2.57
CA ALA A 302 -14.71 -4.06 -3.11
C ALA A 302 -14.71 -3.25 -4.42
N SER A 303 -13.71 -2.34 -4.62
CA SER A 303 -13.57 -1.53 -5.85
C SER A 303 -12.54 -2.10 -6.83
N ASN A 304 -11.55 -2.86 -6.36
CA ASN A 304 -10.51 -3.49 -7.17
C ASN A 304 -10.75 -5.00 -7.40
N ASN A 305 -11.34 -5.67 -6.42
CA ASN A 305 -11.57 -7.12 -6.31
C ASN A 305 -10.36 -7.95 -5.88
N ASN A 306 -9.14 -7.39 -5.76
CA ASN A 306 -7.98 -8.05 -5.18
C ASN A 306 -7.06 -7.06 -4.46
N ALA A 307 -6.01 -7.57 -3.80
CA ALA A 307 -4.95 -6.79 -3.17
C ALA A 307 -3.56 -7.15 -3.76
N ASP A 308 -3.51 -7.38 -5.08
CA ASP A 308 -2.32 -7.80 -5.80
C ASP A 308 -1.53 -6.62 -6.37
N MET A 309 -0.50 -6.21 -5.64
CA MET A 309 0.36 -5.10 -6.05
C MET A 309 1.18 -5.38 -7.32
N LEU A 310 1.42 -6.64 -7.67
CA LEU A 310 2.14 -6.95 -8.93
C LEU A 310 1.27 -6.66 -10.16
N GLU A 311 -0.05 -6.83 -10.03
CA GLU A 311 -1.01 -6.40 -11.07
C GLU A 311 -1.01 -4.88 -11.21
N GLU A 312 -1.01 -4.12 -10.11
CA GLU A 312 -0.94 -2.65 -10.15
C GLU A 312 0.36 -2.15 -10.80
N VAL A 313 1.50 -2.77 -10.47
CA VAL A 313 2.80 -2.47 -11.11
C VAL A 313 2.73 -2.70 -12.62
N ARG A 314 2.17 -3.85 -13.06
CA ARG A 314 2.01 -4.17 -14.48
C ARG A 314 1.08 -3.21 -15.19
N LEU A 315 -0.03 -2.88 -14.55
CA LEU A 315 -1.03 -1.98 -15.11
C LEU A 315 -0.45 -0.56 -15.25
N ALA A 316 0.24 -0.03 -14.24
CA ALA A 316 0.93 1.25 -14.31
C ALA A 316 1.97 1.27 -15.44
N ALA A 317 2.74 0.19 -15.63
CA ALA A 317 3.73 0.08 -16.70
C ALA A 317 3.13 0.05 -18.11
N THR A 318 1.86 -0.31 -18.28
CA THR A 318 1.23 -0.50 -19.60
C THR A 318 0.20 0.58 -19.93
N LEU A 319 -0.61 1.00 -18.95
CA LEU A 319 -1.72 1.93 -19.11
C LEU A 319 -1.28 3.27 -19.71
N HIS A 320 -0.21 3.86 -19.16
CA HIS A 320 0.25 5.19 -19.58
C HIS A 320 0.90 5.18 -20.97
N LYS A 321 1.47 4.03 -21.40
CA LYS A 321 1.97 3.86 -22.76
C LYS A 321 0.82 3.97 -23.77
N ALA A 322 -0.31 3.34 -23.48
CA ALA A 322 -1.50 3.40 -24.34
C ALA A 322 -2.12 4.81 -24.31
N ARG A 323 -2.22 5.46 -23.14
CA ARG A 323 -2.78 6.81 -22.99
C ARG A 323 -2.00 7.84 -23.80
N LEU A 324 -0.65 7.78 -23.80
CA LEU A 324 0.22 8.76 -24.43
C LEU A 324 0.72 8.36 -25.82
N TYR A 325 0.39 7.13 -26.31
CA TYR A 325 0.97 6.55 -27.53
C TYR A 325 2.51 6.58 -27.51
N ASP A 326 3.11 6.45 -26.30
CA ASP A 326 4.55 6.44 -26.09
C ASP A 326 4.96 5.15 -25.35
N PRO A 327 5.73 4.24 -26.00
CA PRO A 327 6.18 3.01 -25.35
C PRO A 327 7.19 3.24 -24.22
N LYS A 328 7.70 4.47 -24.07
CA LYS A 328 8.65 4.88 -23.02
C LYS A 328 7.96 5.51 -21.80
N ALA A 329 6.68 5.85 -21.88
CA ALA A 329 5.92 6.32 -20.72
C ALA A 329 5.91 5.22 -19.65
N ILE A 330 6.27 5.55 -18.42
CA ILE A 330 6.42 4.63 -17.27
C ILE A 330 7.13 3.32 -17.68
N PRO A 331 8.47 3.33 -17.83
CA PRO A 331 9.23 2.11 -18.09
C PRO A 331 9.18 1.15 -16.88
N ALA A 332 9.56 -0.11 -17.07
CA ALA A 332 9.50 -1.16 -16.03
C ALA A 332 10.13 -0.72 -14.71
N GLN A 333 11.30 -0.07 -14.74
CA GLN A 333 11.97 0.43 -13.54
C GLN A 333 11.12 1.47 -12.79
N ALA A 334 10.48 2.40 -13.50
CA ALA A 334 9.63 3.41 -12.86
C ALA A 334 8.40 2.78 -12.21
N ALA A 335 7.73 1.85 -12.90
CA ALA A 335 6.58 1.15 -12.33
C ALA A 335 6.96 0.29 -11.12
N TRP A 336 8.11 -0.39 -11.17
CA TRP A 336 8.64 -1.15 -10.04
C TRP A 336 8.95 -0.24 -8.84
N ASN A 337 9.58 0.91 -9.09
CA ASN A 337 9.89 1.88 -8.06
C ASN A 337 8.63 2.45 -7.40
N MET A 338 7.55 2.69 -8.18
CA MET A 338 6.26 3.11 -7.64
C MET A 338 5.67 2.05 -6.68
N GLY A 339 5.85 0.77 -6.99
CA GLY A 339 5.42 -0.35 -6.13
C GLY A 339 6.39 -0.67 -4.98
N THR A 340 7.54 -0.01 -4.87
CA THR A 340 8.58 -0.28 -3.87
C THR A 340 9.10 1.02 -3.22
N VAL A 341 10.23 1.55 -3.67
CA VAL A 341 10.92 2.68 -3.02
C VAL A 341 10.12 3.99 -3.05
N GLU A 342 9.43 4.32 -4.15
CA GLU A 342 8.57 5.52 -4.20
C GLU A 342 7.31 5.33 -3.34
N GLY A 343 6.74 4.12 -3.30
CA GLY A 343 5.66 3.78 -2.37
C GLY A 343 6.11 3.92 -0.91
N ALA A 344 7.29 3.41 -0.57
CA ALA A 344 7.88 3.56 0.76
C ALA A 344 8.08 5.04 1.14
N LYS A 345 8.61 5.84 0.21
CA LYS A 345 8.81 7.28 0.39
C LYS A 345 7.47 8.02 0.57
N ALA A 346 6.43 7.67 -0.19
CA ALA A 346 5.08 8.22 -0.04
C ALA A 346 4.51 7.97 1.37
N LEU A 347 4.85 6.83 1.98
CA LEU A 347 4.49 6.46 3.34
C LEU A 347 5.46 6.97 4.42
N GLY A 348 6.42 7.81 4.04
CA GLY A 348 7.37 8.43 4.97
C GLY A 348 8.46 7.48 5.48
N TYR A 349 8.78 6.38 4.75
CA TYR A 349 9.95 5.54 5.02
C TYR A 349 11.11 5.94 4.11
N ARG A 350 12.31 6.06 4.68
CA ARG A 350 13.53 6.41 3.94
C ARG A 350 14.49 5.23 3.82
N ASP A 351 14.22 4.16 4.53
CA ASP A 351 15.06 2.97 4.68
C ASP A 351 14.28 1.69 4.29
N LEU A 352 13.35 1.80 3.33
CA LEU A 352 12.47 0.73 2.87
C LEU A 352 12.37 0.73 1.33
N GLY A 353 12.08 -0.42 0.72
CA GLY A 353 11.80 -0.55 -0.72
C GLY A 353 13.05 -0.74 -1.59
N VAL A 354 14.22 -0.97 -0.97
CA VAL A 354 15.50 -1.28 -1.65
C VAL A 354 16.22 -2.39 -0.89
N LEU A 355 16.87 -3.31 -1.60
CA LEU A 355 17.79 -4.28 -0.99
C LEU A 355 19.21 -3.69 -0.96
N ALA A 356 19.53 -3.03 0.15
CA ALA A 356 20.84 -2.44 0.39
C ALA A 356 21.19 -2.46 1.89
N LYS A 357 22.47 -2.40 2.19
CA LYS A 357 22.95 -2.29 3.58
C LYS A 357 22.34 -1.08 4.28
N GLY A 358 21.79 -1.28 5.47
CA GLY A 358 21.14 -0.25 6.29
C GLY A 358 19.66 -0.08 6.03
N TYR A 359 19.10 -0.76 5.02
CA TYR A 359 17.67 -0.78 4.74
C TYR A 359 16.97 -1.86 5.58
N ARG A 360 15.69 -1.67 5.84
CA ARG A 360 14.82 -2.65 6.50
C ARG A 360 14.75 -3.93 5.69
N ALA A 361 14.81 -5.05 6.39
CA ALA A 361 14.74 -6.36 5.75
C ALA A 361 13.28 -6.78 5.49
N ASP A 362 12.61 -6.04 4.61
CA ASP A 362 11.31 -6.37 4.05
C ASP A 362 11.56 -6.92 2.64
N ILE A 363 11.53 -8.26 2.51
CA ILE A 363 12.08 -8.99 1.37
C ILE A 363 11.07 -10.02 0.87
N VAL A 364 10.96 -10.14 -0.45
CA VAL A 364 10.20 -11.18 -1.14
C VAL A 364 11.15 -12.08 -1.90
N LEU A 365 10.99 -13.38 -1.77
CA LEU A 365 11.68 -14.36 -2.59
C LEU A 365 10.69 -14.93 -3.62
N TYR A 366 10.98 -14.73 -4.92
CA TYR A 366 10.21 -15.26 -6.03
C TYR A 366 10.84 -16.55 -6.54
N ASP A 367 10.03 -17.59 -6.73
CA ASP A 367 10.42 -18.78 -7.50
C ASP A 367 10.48 -18.43 -9.00
N VAL A 368 11.68 -18.46 -9.56
CA VAL A 368 11.92 -18.10 -10.98
C VAL A 368 12.11 -19.31 -11.88
N SER A 369 11.69 -20.49 -11.45
CA SER A 369 11.81 -21.75 -12.19
C SER A 369 10.71 -21.95 -13.26
N GLY A 370 9.61 -21.15 -13.16
CA GLY A 370 8.46 -21.25 -14.07
C GLY A 370 8.81 -20.93 -15.53
N MET A 371 8.08 -21.53 -16.48
CA MET A 371 8.32 -21.33 -17.92
C MET A 371 8.13 -19.87 -18.36
N HIS A 372 7.28 -19.11 -17.70
CA HIS A 372 7.04 -17.68 -17.99
C HIS A 372 8.21 -16.76 -17.57
N TRP A 373 9.18 -17.28 -16.82
CA TRP A 373 10.45 -16.61 -16.53
C TRP A 373 11.51 -16.85 -17.59
N MET A 374 11.31 -17.81 -18.50
CA MET A 374 12.30 -18.21 -19.48
C MET A 374 12.03 -17.60 -20.86
N PRO A 375 13.08 -17.12 -21.58
CA PRO A 375 14.46 -16.98 -21.12
C PRO A 375 14.68 -15.75 -20.23
N ARG A 376 15.57 -15.83 -19.23
CA ARG A 376 15.85 -14.76 -18.27
C ARG A 376 16.88 -13.76 -18.82
N TYR A 377 16.44 -12.85 -19.70
CA TYR A 377 17.30 -11.77 -20.22
C TYR A 377 17.36 -10.55 -19.27
N ASN A 378 16.24 -10.24 -18.62
CA ASN A 378 16.09 -9.10 -17.72
C ASN A 378 15.06 -9.43 -16.64
N ASP A 379 15.54 -9.70 -15.42
CA ASP A 379 14.69 -10.14 -14.32
C ASP A 379 13.70 -9.04 -13.86
N LEU A 380 14.09 -7.76 -13.93
CA LEU A 380 13.19 -6.66 -13.61
C LEU A 380 12.04 -6.55 -14.64
N ALA A 381 12.34 -6.68 -15.92
CA ALA A 381 11.31 -6.70 -16.95
C ALA A 381 10.40 -7.93 -16.78
N ALA A 382 10.98 -9.07 -16.39
CA ALA A 382 10.19 -10.28 -16.11
C ALA A 382 9.25 -10.06 -14.91
N LEU A 383 9.71 -9.46 -13.80
CA LEU A 383 8.86 -9.10 -12.66
C LEU A 383 7.65 -8.25 -13.09
N VAL A 384 7.89 -7.20 -13.88
CA VAL A 384 6.84 -6.27 -14.27
C VAL A 384 5.89 -6.84 -15.32
N TYR A 385 6.40 -7.60 -16.31
CA TYR A 385 5.59 -7.95 -17.50
C TYR A 385 5.19 -9.42 -17.57
N SER A 386 5.88 -10.34 -16.92
CA SER A 386 5.61 -11.78 -17.07
C SER A 386 5.46 -12.58 -15.78
N ALA A 387 6.00 -12.13 -14.65
CA ALA A 387 5.85 -12.81 -13.37
C ALA A 387 4.38 -12.87 -12.92
N ASN A 388 4.05 -13.83 -12.09
CA ASN A 388 2.75 -13.97 -11.46
C ASN A 388 2.90 -13.87 -9.94
N SER A 389 1.90 -13.38 -9.24
CA SER A 389 1.92 -13.29 -7.77
C SER A 389 2.02 -14.67 -7.13
N SER A 390 1.57 -15.72 -7.81
CA SER A 390 1.78 -17.11 -7.38
C SER A 390 3.25 -17.56 -7.37
N ASP A 391 4.17 -16.79 -7.96
CA ASP A 391 5.61 -17.05 -7.91
C ASP A 391 6.23 -16.64 -6.56
N VAL A 392 5.52 -15.85 -5.74
CA VAL A 392 5.95 -15.50 -4.39
C VAL A 392 6.06 -16.78 -3.56
N ASN A 393 7.26 -17.04 -3.04
CA ASN A 393 7.56 -18.24 -2.26
C ASN A 393 7.70 -17.91 -0.77
N THR A 394 8.46 -16.87 -0.45
CA THR A 394 8.80 -16.52 0.94
C THR A 394 8.70 -15.02 1.15
N ILE A 395 8.15 -14.61 2.29
CA ILE A 395 8.01 -13.22 2.72
C ILE A 395 8.71 -13.01 4.05
N ILE A 396 9.52 -11.97 4.09
CA ILE A 396 10.25 -11.52 5.28
C ILE A 396 9.90 -10.05 5.51
N VAL A 397 9.50 -9.70 6.75
CA VAL A 397 9.21 -8.31 7.15
C VAL A 397 9.95 -7.97 8.43
N GLY A 398 10.79 -6.94 8.38
CA GLY A 398 11.66 -6.59 9.51
C GLY A 398 12.53 -7.76 9.98
N GLY A 399 13.02 -8.57 9.03
CA GLY A 399 13.86 -9.73 9.28
C GLY A 399 13.13 -10.96 9.84
N LYS A 400 11.81 -10.92 10.00
CA LYS A 400 11.00 -12.08 10.43
C LYS A 400 10.34 -12.74 9.22
N VAL A 401 10.44 -14.06 9.12
CA VAL A 401 9.76 -14.84 8.07
C VAL A 401 8.28 -14.94 8.41
N LEU A 402 7.41 -14.38 7.56
CA LEU A 402 5.95 -14.39 7.74
C LEU A 402 5.27 -15.41 6.84
N MET A 403 5.86 -15.74 5.70
CA MET A 403 5.45 -16.80 4.80
C MET A 403 6.68 -17.55 4.31
N LYS A 404 6.63 -18.87 4.24
CA LYS A 404 7.73 -19.72 3.72
C LYS A 404 7.14 -20.85 2.90
N ASP A 405 7.73 -21.12 1.75
CA ASP A 405 7.27 -22.16 0.82
C ASP A 405 5.74 -22.06 0.55
N LYS A 406 5.25 -20.80 0.45
CA LYS A 406 3.84 -20.43 0.26
C LYS A 406 2.92 -20.73 1.45
N GLU A 407 3.46 -21.13 2.60
CA GLU A 407 2.69 -21.33 3.83
C GLU A 407 2.75 -20.08 4.72
N LEU A 408 1.61 -19.53 5.11
CA LEU A 408 1.52 -18.42 6.06
C LEU A 408 1.85 -18.93 7.47
N LEU A 409 2.80 -18.27 8.15
CA LEU A 409 3.27 -18.70 9.46
C LEU A 409 2.55 -18.00 10.63
N THR A 410 1.85 -16.91 10.35
CA THR A 410 1.23 -16.04 11.37
C THR A 410 -0.29 -15.94 11.25
N ILE A 411 -0.89 -16.61 10.27
CA ILE A 411 -2.34 -16.63 10.04
C ILE A 411 -2.80 -18.09 9.92
N ASP A 412 -3.77 -18.48 10.73
CA ASP A 412 -4.47 -19.76 10.65
C ASP A 412 -5.53 -19.68 9.53
N GLU A 413 -5.20 -20.19 8.36
CA GLU A 413 -6.05 -20.10 7.18
C GLU A 413 -7.34 -20.93 7.28
N GLU A 414 -7.33 -22.07 7.97
CA GLU A 414 -8.54 -22.89 8.17
C GLU A 414 -9.55 -22.14 9.03
N LYS A 415 -9.10 -21.61 10.16
CA LYS A 415 -9.93 -20.79 11.04
C LYS A 415 -10.44 -19.55 10.30
N LEU A 416 -9.55 -18.84 9.58
CA LEU A 416 -9.94 -17.65 8.83
C LEU A 416 -11.03 -17.95 7.80
N ARG A 417 -10.90 -19.02 7.01
CA ARG A 417 -11.93 -19.43 6.04
C ARG A 417 -13.28 -19.66 6.71
N ALA A 418 -13.30 -20.38 7.82
CA ALA A 418 -14.54 -20.65 8.56
C ALA A 418 -15.21 -19.36 9.06
N GLU A 419 -14.45 -18.35 9.47
CA GLU A 419 -14.99 -17.06 9.92
C GLU A 419 -15.47 -16.20 8.73
N ILE A 420 -14.76 -16.24 7.59
CA ILE A 420 -15.20 -15.56 6.36
C ILE A 420 -16.51 -16.15 5.83
N ASP A 421 -16.69 -17.48 5.86
CA ASP A 421 -17.95 -18.11 5.47
C ASP A 421 -19.14 -17.63 6.34
N LYS A 422 -18.92 -17.45 7.65
CA LYS A 422 -19.93 -16.87 8.56
C LYS A 422 -20.21 -15.41 8.22
N ALA A 423 -19.17 -14.62 7.96
CA ALA A 423 -19.30 -13.22 7.56
C ALA A 423 -20.09 -13.08 6.25
N GLN A 424 -19.83 -13.93 5.26
CA GLN A 424 -20.58 -13.94 4.01
C GLN A 424 -22.09 -14.16 4.25
N VAL A 425 -22.46 -15.12 5.09
CA VAL A 425 -23.87 -15.37 5.45
C VAL A 425 -24.49 -14.14 6.14
N TYR A 426 -23.74 -13.51 7.05
CA TYR A 426 -24.22 -12.34 7.79
C TYR A 426 -24.48 -11.13 6.88
N PHE A 427 -23.54 -10.81 5.99
CA PHE A 427 -23.67 -9.66 5.09
C PHE A 427 -24.62 -9.89 3.92
N SER A 428 -24.95 -11.15 3.58
CA SER A 428 -25.94 -11.50 2.54
C SER A 428 -27.39 -11.36 3.00
N ASN A 429 -27.64 -11.20 4.29
CA ASN A 429 -28.97 -11.00 4.90
C ASN A 429 -29.14 -9.52 5.33
#